data_fa12fc87fc0122dada5e7458c8f0c0a0
#
_entry.id   fa12fc87fc0122dada5e7458c8f0c0a0
#
_cell.length_a   1.000
_cell.length_b   1.000
_cell.length_c   1.000
_cell.angle_alpha   90.00
_cell.angle_beta   90.00
_cell.angle_gamma   90.00
#
_symmetry.space_group_name_H-M   'P 1'
#
loop_
_entity.id
_entity.type
_entity.pdbx_description
1 polymer ?
#
loop_
_entity_poly.entity_id
_entity_poly.type
_entity_poly.pdbx_seq_one_letter_code
_entity_poly.pdbx_strand_id
1 'polypeptide(L)'
;MRVSTAQFYYQNSLNMSLKSSDLNEQSPFLSSGKRVLTAKDDSVSYGKLSGYKNDISQIEQFNRNIIQSKNHNVLTETSFALTQDTMLQVKQHFIQANNSALTDDDRQSIADQMKQYLSQILDVANSKDESGGYIFSGHKIDKQPFALQADNSVIYQGDSGVDQLSIGNNVFVNINQPGDSAFEKIPNAIGDFTPSYTTNVGGATVTRAVVDDRGSYDTVTHPPGYTLDFTDTDLNGQLEVVVTDANTNAITTIDPFVPGQAFSFNGVEVTIEGTPAVGDQFVLNEDEEVSIFETIKAAIDWLELGGNAANSSQHEIDYGHILSQINRATSYVSAQQGLAGISLQLIESQESRHLDTNLSLEQGRSSIEDLDFASAVSRFEQSELALQAAQQTFSRLQGLSLFNYL
;
A
#
# COMPACT_ATOMS: atom_id res chain seq x y z
N MET A 1 71.42 14.00 56.20
CA MET A 1 70.13 13.38 56.49
C MET A 1 68.93 14.28 56.25
N ARG A 2 68.96 15.60 56.27
CA ARG A 2 67.81 16.54 56.02
C ARG A 2 67.25 16.47 54.59
N VAL A 3 68.06 16.24 53.57
CA VAL A 3 67.62 16.13 52.18
C VAL A 3 66.79 14.87 51.93
N SER A 4 67.17 13.79 52.61
CA SER A 4 66.47 12.48 52.56
C SER A 4 65.05 12.55 53.11
N THR A 5 64.81 13.29 54.19
CA THR A 5 63.51 13.43 54.82
C THR A 5 62.53 14.26 53.97
N ALA A 6 63.00 15.39 53.46
CA ALA A 6 62.15 16.23 52.56
C ALA A 6 61.79 15.49 51.24
N GLN A 7 62.71 14.74 50.69
CA GLN A 7 62.50 13.91 49.50
C GLN A 7 61.49 12.79 49.78
N PHE A 8 61.55 12.17 50.93
CA PHE A 8 60.61 11.14 51.34
C PHE A 8 59.19 11.70 51.54
N TYR A 9 59.02 12.88 52.17
CA TYR A 9 57.73 13.55 52.28
C TYR A 9 57.14 13.92 50.88
N TYR A 10 57.95 14.42 50.01
CA TYR A 10 57.54 14.73 48.63
C TYR A 10 57.10 13.48 47.90
N GLN A 11 57.83 12.37 47.97
CA GLN A 11 57.47 11.10 47.33
C GLN A 11 56.15 10.53 47.89
N ASN A 12 55.93 10.59 49.22
CA ASN A 12 54.66 10.10 49.81
C ASN A 12 53.49 11.00 49.43
N SER A 13 53.66 12.29 49.41
CA SER A 13 52.61 13.23 48.94
C SER A 13 52.28 12.99 47.45
N LEU A 14 53.26 12.77 46.65
CA LEU A 14 53.05 12.42 45.21
C LEU A 14 52.31 11.08 45.10
N ASN A 15 52.71 10.07 45.85
CA ASN A 15 52.01 8.74 45.85
C ASN A 15 50.57 8.86 46.30
N MET A 16 50.26 9.67 47.34
CA MET A 16 48.89 9.93 47.79
C MET A 16 48.08 10.66 46.69
N SER A 17 48.66 11.65 46.06
CA SER A 17 48.02 12.39 44.93
C SER A 17 47.74 11.45 43.76
N LEU A 18 48.66 10.58 43.39
CA LEU A 18 48.48 9.55 42.35
C LEU A 18 47.35 8.58 42.70
N LYS A 19 47.30 8.08 43.96
CA LYS A 19 46.24 7.15 44.41
C LYS A 19 44.86 7.82 44.47
N SER A 20 44.81 9.09 44.86
CA SER A 20 43.59 9.89 44.80
C SER A 20 43.13 10.12 43.35
N SER A 21 44.06 10.37 42.42
CA SER A 21 43.79 10.49 41.02
C SER A 21 43.26 9.17 40.42
N ASP A 22 43.87 8.02 40.78
CA ASP A 22 43.41 6.68 40.36
C ASP A 22 41.96 6.43 40.77
N LEU A 23 41.57 6.79 42.00
CA LEU A 23 40.20 6.67 42.50
C LEU A 23 39.21 7.59 41.74
N ASN A 24 39.61 8.83 41.53
CA ASN A 24 38.80 9.78 40.77
C ASN A 24 38.61 9.34 39.30
N GLU A 25 39.60 8.66 38.72
CA GLU A 25 39.50 8.13 37.36
C GLU A 25 38.62 6.89 37.28
N GLN A 26 38.56 6.02 38.33
CA GLN A 26 37.72 4.82 38.41
C GLN A 26 36.25 5.14 38.73
N SER A 27 35.99 6.20 39.48
CA SER A 27 34.65 6.57 39.95
C SER A 27 33.61 6.73 38.81
N PRO A 28 33.90 7.41 37.67
CA PRO A 28 32.97 7.53 36.55
C PRO A 28 32.57 6.20 35.92
N PHE A 29 33.49 5.24 35.84
CA PHE A 29 33.22 3.90 35.29
C PHE A 29 32.26 3.12 36.20
N LEU A 30 32.48 3.16 37.51
CA LEU A 30 31.60 2.52 38.48
C LEU A 30 30.20 3.16 38.53
N SER A 31 30.14 4.51 38.46
CA SER A 31 28.86 5.23 38.52
C SER A 31 28.04 5.06 37.25
N SER A 32 28.68 4.91 36.09
CA SER A 32 28.00 4.73 34.79
C SER A 32 27.73 3.26 34.45
N GLY A 33 28.44 2.31 35.09
CA GLY A 33 28.42 0.90 34.73
C GLY A 33 29.10 0.59 33.39
N LYS A 34 29.88 1.53 32.86
CA LYS A 34 30.48 1.44 31.51
C LYS A 34 32.00 1.36 31.60
N ARG A 35 32.59 0.51 30.77
CA ARG A 35 34.04 0.34 30.65
C ARG A 35 34.69 1.41 29.75
N VAL A 36 33.94 1.89 28.74
CA VAL A 36 34.37 2.89 27.77
C VAL A 36 33.40 4.06 27.80
N LEU A 37 33.85 5.21 28.29
CA LEU A 37 33.06 6.44 28.36
C LEU A 37 33.44 7.42 27.27
N THR A 38 34.73 7.52 27.00
CA THR A 38 35.31 8.50 26.06
C THR A 38 36.31 7.84 25.11
N ALA A 39 36.60 8.51 23.99
CA ALA A 39 37.62 8.03 23.06
C ALA A 39 39.03 7.97 23.65
N LYS A 40 39.29 8.65 24.79
CA LYS A 40 40.53 8.59 25.53
C LYS A 40 40.74 7.23 26.22
N ASP A 41 39.67 6.61 26.67
CA ASP A 41 39.73 5.35 27.42
C ASP A 41 40.13 4.17 26.53
N ASP A 42 39.52 4.07 25.35
CA ASP A 42 39.84 3.09 24.30
C ASP A 42 39.28 3.61 22.95
N SER A 43 40.15 4.19 22.13
CA SER A 43 39.76 4.82 20.86
C SER A 43 39.21 3.82 19.83
N VAL A 44 39.70 2.56 19.84
CA VAL A 44 39.23 1.53 18.90
C VAL A 44 37.87 1.02 19.30
N SER A 45 37.67 0.72 20.57
CA SER A 45 36.38 0.29 21.14
C SER A 45 35.34 1.39 21.04
N TYR A 46 35.73 2.66 21.29
CA TYR A 46 34.84 3.81 21.16
C TYR A 46 34.32 4.01 19.72
N GLY A 47 35.21 3.82 18.73
CA GLY A 47 34.80 3.87 17.32
C GLY A 47 33.78 2.80 16.95
N LYS A 48 34.00 1.54 17.40
CA LYS A 48 33.03 0.45 17.21
C LYS A 48 31.71 0.70 17.93
N LEU A 49 31.79 1.20 19.17
CA LEU A 49 30.63 1.53 19.99
C LEU A 49 29.77 2.63 19.34
N SER A 50 30.41 3.65 18.78
CA SER A 50 29.73 4.70 18.03
C SER A 50 29.02 4.13 16.78
N GLY A 51 29.64 3.18 16.08
CA GLY A 51 29.02 2.45 14.98
C GLY A 51 27.77 1.71 15.41
N TYR A 52 27.87 0.86 16.46
CA TYR A 52 26.71 0.13 16.98
C TYR A 52 25.56 1.04 17.43
N LYS A 53 25.85 2.15 18.11
CA LYS A 53 24.83 3.12 18.51
C LYS A 53 24.14 3.77 17.32
N ASN A 54 24.88 4.08 16.28
CA ASN A 54 24.33 4.64 15.04
C ASN A 54 23.42 3.63 14.34
N ASP A 55 23.87 2.37 14.21
CA ASP A 55 23.09 1.31 13.57
C ASP A 55 21.79 1.00 14.35
N ILE A 56 21.87 0.95 15.68
CA ILE A 56 20.70 0.78 16.57
C ILE A 56 19.70 1.93 16.38
N SER A 57 20.19 3.18 16.37
CA SER A 57 19.33 4.35 16.16
C SER A 57 18.65 4.34 14.80
N GLN A 58 19.34 3.85 13.75
CA GLN A 58 18.78 3.70 12.43
C GLN A 58 17.68 2.61 12.41
N ILE A 59 17.90 1.47 13.07
CA ILE A 59 16.90 0.41 13.21
C ILE A 59 15.67 0.93 13.96
N GLU A 60 15.85 1.70 15.02
CA GLU A 60 14.74 2.34 15.75
C GLU A 60 13.92 3.27 14.85
N GLN A 61 14.56 4.01 13.95
CA GLN A 61 13.87 4.82 12.96
C GLN A 61 13.06 3.95 11.98
N PHE A 62 13.67 2.87 11.46
CA PHE A 62 12.96 1.93 10.60
C PHE A 62 11.77 1.27 11.31
N ASN A 63 11.91 0.92 12.59
CA ASN A 63 10.82 0.34 13.37
C ASN A 63 9.65 1.32 13.55
N ARG A 64 9.90 2.62 13.74
CA ARG A 64 8.82 3.63 13.73
C ARG A 64 8.11 3.68 12.39
N ASN A 65 8.85 3.67 11.29
CA ASN A 65 8.29 3.63 9.94
C ASN A 65 7.49 2.34 9.68
N ILE A 66 7.96 1.19 10.19
CA ILE A 66 7.28 -0.11 10.12
C ILE A 66 5.91 -0.02 10.82
N ILE A 67 5.85 0.52 12.02
CA ILE A 67 4.58 0.65 12.77
C ILE A 67 3.59 1.50 11.98
N GLN A 68 4.02 2.64 11.46
CA GLN A 68 3.17 3.50 10.65
C GLN A 68 2.71 2.79 9.37
N SER A 69 3.63 2.17 8.62
CA SER A 69 3.30 1.44 7.39
C SER A 69 2.35 0.27 7.64
N LYS A 70 2.54 -0.45 8.75
CA LYS A 70 1.69 -1.58 9.15
C LYS A 70 0.25 -1.13 9.41
N ASN A 71 0.07 -0.06 10.20
CA ASN A 71 -1.26 0.49 10.49
C ASN A 71 -2.02 0.88 9.21
N HIS A 72 -1.38 1.61 8.30
CA HIS A 72 -1.99 1.99 7.03
C HIS A 72 -2.32 0.79 6.14
N ASN A 73 -1.41 -0.18 6.00
CA ASN A 73 -1.65 -1.34 5.15
C ASN A 73 -2.71 -2.29 5.74
N VAL A 74 -2.81 -2.44 7.06
CA VAL A 74 -3.89 -3.19 7.72
C VAL A 74 -5.25 -2.53 7.47
N LEU A 75 -5.32 -1.21 7.56
CA LEU A 75 -6.56 -0.48 7.28
C LEU A 75 -6.96 -0.61 5.80
N THR A 76 -6.01 -0.52 4.90
CA THR A 76 -6.22 -0.71 3.45
C THR A 76 -6.69 -2.14 3.14
N GLU A 77 -6.04 -3.16 3.69
CA GLU A 77 -6.41 -4.56 3.51
C GLU A 77 -7.82 -4.83 4.04
N THR A 78 -8.16 -4.33 5.23
CA THR A 78 -9.50 -4.44 5.83
C THR A 78 -10.55 -3.75 4.96
N SER A 79 -10.23 -2.58 4.39
CA SER A 79 -11.13 -1.85 3.48
C SER A 79 -11.42 -2.66 2.22
N PHE A 80 -10.42 -3.30 1.63
CA PHE A 80 -10.63 -4.19 0.49
C PHE A 80 -11.40 -5.45 0.86
N ALA A 81 -11.19 -6.04 2.04
CA ALA A 81 -11.96 -7.18 2.52
C ALA A 81 -13.45 -6.83 2.64
N LEU A 82 -13.78 -5.69 3.26
CA LEU A 82 -15.16 -5.21 3.35
C LEU A 82 -15.78 -4.90 1.99
N THR A 83 -15.00 -4.30 1.08
CA THR A 83 -15.45 -4.03 -0.29
C THR A 83 -15.72 -5.33 -1.04
N GLN A 84 -14.86 -6.33 -0.91
CA GLN A 84 -15.04 -7.65 -1.54
C GLN A 84 -16.29 -8.35 -1.02
N ASP A 85 -16.51 -8.36 0.29
CA ASP A 85 -17.71 -8.94 0.88
C ASP A 85 -19.00 -8.25 0.38
N THR A 86 -18.97 -6.92 0.29
CA THR A 86 -20.10 -6.15 -0.25
C THR A 86 -20.32 -6.45 -1.73
N MET A 87 -19.27 -6.56 -2.55
CA MET A 87 -19.39 -6.92 -3.97
C MET A 87 -19.93 -8.34 -4.19
N LEU A 88 -19.62 -9.28 -3.31
CA LEU A 88 -20.23 -10.62 -3.34
C LEU A 88 -21.73 -10.56 -3.05
N GLN A 89 -22.16 -9.69 -2.14
CA GLN A 89 -23.59 -9.46 -1.89
C GLN A 89 -24.26 -8.78 -3.09
N VAL A 90 -23.65 -7.75 -3.69
CA VAL A 90 -24.10 -7.12 -4.93
C VAL A 90 -24.31 -8.18 -6.01
N LYS A 91 -23.31 -9.03 -6.25
CA LYS A 91 -23.40 -10.13 -7.22
C LYS A 91 -24.57 -11.06 -6.93
N GLN A 92 -24.72 -11.49 -5.68
CA GLN A 92 -25.79 -12.43 -5.27
C GLN A 92 -27.19 -11.84 -5.52
N HIS A 93 -27.40 -10.58 -5.13
CA HIS A 93 -28.68 -9.92 -5.33
C HIS A 93 -28.95 -9.59 -6.81
N PHE A 94 -27.90 -9.26 -7.58
CA PHE A 94 -28.02 -9.05 -9.01
C PHE A 94 -28.40 -10.34 -9.75
N ILE A 95 -27.82 -11.48 -9.38
CA ILE A 95 -28.23 -12.79 -9.90
C ILE A 95 -29.67 -13.12 -9.53
N GLN A 96 -30.09 -12.82 -8.29
CA GLN A 96 -31.48 -13.00 -7.86
C GLN A 96 -32.43 -12.15 -8.69
N ALA A 97 -32.02 -10.95 -9.09
CA ALA A 97 -32.85 -9.99 -9.85
C ALA A 97 -33.20 -10.48 -11.26
N ASN A 98 -32.41 -11.38 -11.86
CA ASN A 98 -32.70 -11.97 -13.18
C ASN A 98 -33.76 -13.10 -13.13
N ASN A 99 -34.62 -13.07 -12.14
CA ASN A 99 -35.73 -14.02 -12.07
C ASN A 99 -37.00 -13.41 -12.70
N SER A 100 -37.49 -14.01 -13.76
CA SER A 100 -38.68 -13.56 -14.49
C SER A 100 -39.97 -13.62 -13.67
N ALA A 101 -39.97 -14.28 -12.50
CA ALA A 101 -41.13 -14.34 -11.59
C ALA A 101 -41.22 -13.12 -10.64
N LEU A 102 -40.18 -12.27 -10.59
CA LEU A 102 -40.17 -11.08 -9.75
C LEU A 102 -41.12 -10.00 -10.29
N THR A 103 -41.85 -9.36 -9.37
CA THR A 103 -42.65 -8.18 -9.67
C THR A 103 -41.77 -6.92 -9.78
N ASP A 104 -42.27 -5.83 -10.33
CA ASP A 104 -41.55 -4.56 -10.39
C ASP A 104 -41.26 -4.02 -8.98
N ASP A 105 -42.18 -4.24 -8.01
CA ASP A 105 -41.97 -3.87 -6.60
C ASP A 105 -40.81 -4.69 -5.96
N ASP A 106 -40.68 -5.97 -6.30
CA ASP A 106 -39.56 -6.80 -5.83
C ASP A 106 -38.23 -6.32 -6.42
N ARG A 107 -38.23 -5.96 -7.72
CA ARG A 107 -37.02 -5.40 -8.41
C ARG A 107 -36.64 -4.06 -7.79
N GLN A 108 -37.59 -3.19 -7.51
CA GLN A 108 -37.34 -1.91 -6.84
C GLN A 108 -36.73 -2.13 -5.45
N SER A 109 -37.22 -3.12 -4.69
CA SER A 109 -36.66 -3.46 -3.38
C SER A 109 -35.23 -3.92 -3.47
N ILE A 110 -34.85 -4.66 -4.53
CA ILE A 110 -33.45 -5.06 -4.79
C ILE A 110 -32.62 -3.83 -5.21
N ALA A 111 -33.19 -2.94 -6.05
CA ALA A 111 -32.47 -1.69 -6.43
C ALA A 111 -32.17 -0.82 -5.22
N ASP A 112 -33.12 -0.67 -4.30
CA ASP A 112 -32.92 0.09 -3.05
C ASP A 112 -31.84 -0.56 -2.17
N GLN A 113 -31.75 -1.89 -2.17
CA GLN A 113 -30.66 -2.61 -1.47
C GLN A 113 -29.31 -2.40 -2.15
N MET A 114 -29.25 -2.37 -3.50
CA MET A 114 -28.05 -2.02 -4.25
C MET A 114 -27.55 -0.62 -3.95
N LYS A 115 -28.46 0.37 -3.79
CA LYS A 115 -28.12 1.73 -3.35
C LYS A 115 -27.46 1.75 -1.96
N GLN A 116 -27.90 0.87 -1.06
CA GLN A 116 -27.27 0.72 0.26
C GLN A 116 -25.85 0.14 0.14
N TYR A 117 -25.64 -0.85 -0.73
CA TYR A 117 -24.31 -1.39 -0.99
C TYR A 117 -23.38 -0.36 -1.62
N LEU A 118 -23.89 0.46 -2.57
CA LEU A 118 -23.16 1.59 -3.13
C LEU A 118 -22.71 2.56 -2.03
N SER A 119 -23.62 2.93 -1.12
CA SER A 119 -23.30 3.80 0.02
C SER A 119 -22.26 3.16 0.95
N GLN A 120 -22.37 1.87 1.22
CA GLN A 120 -21.42 1.14 2.08
C GLN A 120 -20.02 1.11 1.46
N ILE A 121 -19.87 0.85 0.17
CA ILE A 121 -18.57 0.89 -0.52
C ILE A 121 -18.04 2.32 -0.55
N LEU A 122 -18.89 3.31 -0.76
CA LEU A 122 -18.54 4.73 -0.71
C LEU A 122 -17.99 5.13 0.68
N ASP A 123 -18.62 4.65 1.76
CA ASP A 123 -18.15 4.90 3.13
C ASP A 123 -16.77 4.28 3.37
N VAL A 124 -16.55 3.06 2.87
CA VAL A 124 -15.23 2.39 2.92
C VAL A 124 -14.19 3.15 2.09
N ALA A 125 -14.55 3.59 0.88
CA ALA A 125 -13.66 4.37 0.01
C ALA A 125 -13.33 5.76 0.57
N ASN A 126 -14.17 6.28 1.48
CA ASN A 126 -13.97 7.52 2.23
C ASN A 126 -13.47 7.28 3.67
N SER A 127 -12.90 6.11 3.96
CA SER A 127 -12.40 5.82 5.30
C SER A 127 -11.17 6.69 5.64
N LYS A 128 -11.00 6.93 6.94
CA LYS A 128 -9.93 7.76 7.49
C LYS A 128 -8.99 6.93 8.35
N ASP A 129 -7.76 7.36 8.40
CA ASP A 129 -6.77 6.83 9.35
C ASP A 129 -6.96 7.42 10.76
N GLU A 130 -6.10 7.02 11.70
CA GLU A 130 -6.09 7.47 13.09
C GLU A 130 -5.79 8.99 13.22
N SER A 131 -5.14 9.59 12.22
CA SER A 131 -4.83 11.03 12.18
C SER A 131 -5.98 11.87 11.61
N GLY A 132 -7.01 11.21 11.07
CA GLY A 132 -8.17 11.83 10.43
C GLY A 132 -7.99 12.09 8.94
N GLY A 133 -6.87 11.67 8.35
CA GLY A 133 -6.60 11.73 6.91
C GLY A 133 -7.33 10.62 6.15
N TYR A 134 -7.78 10.92 4.92
CA TYR A 134 -8.40 9.92 4.05
C TYR A 134 -7.35 9.00 3.43
N ILE A 135 -7.55 7.68 3.52
CA ILE A 135 -6.55 6.69 3.10
C ILE A 135 -6.48 6.49 1.58
N PHE A 136 -7.53 6.83 0.83
CA PHE A 136 -7.63 6.66 -0.63
C PHE A 136 -7.58 7.97 -1.41
N SER A 137 -7.18 9.08 -0.78
CA SER A 137 -7.15 10.41 -1.42
C SER A 137 -5.84 10.75 -2.15
N GLY A 138 -4.86 9.84 -2.16
CA GLY A 138 -3.52 10.13 -2.64
C GLY A 138 -2.77 11.07 -1.68
N HIS A 139 -2.17 12.14 -2.20
CA HIS A 139 -1.52 13.17 -1.37
C HIS A 139 -2.50 14.17 -0.74
N LYS A 140 -3.77 14.21 -1.20
CA LYS A 140 -4.80 15.16 -0.70
C LYS A 140 -5.55 14.61 0.50
N ILE A 141 -4.83 14.22 1.55
CA ILE A 141 -5.39 13.54 2.73
C ILE A 141 -6.51 14.30 3.45
N ASP A 142 -6.57 15.62 3.31
CA ASP A 142 -7.59 16.46 3.94
C ASP A 142 -8.90 16.53 3.14
N LYS A 143 -8.91 16.03 1.88
CA LYS A 143 -10.06 16.10 0.99
C LYS A 143 -10.73 14.74 0.86
N GLN A 144 -12.06 14.73 1.01
CA GLN A 144 -12.85 13.51 0.77
C GLN A 144 -12.63 13.01 -0.65
N PRO A 145 -12.15 11.75 -0.84
CA PRO A 145 -11.78 11.27 -2.16
C PRO A 145 -12.96 11.00 -3.08
N PHE A 146 -14.08 10.52 -2.57
CA PHE A 146 -15.23 10.14 -3.40
C PHE A 146 -16.49 10.90 -3.00
N ALA A 147 -17.16 11.51 -3.98
CA ALA A 147 -18.39 12.28 -3.77
C ALA A 147 -19.54 11.70 -4.60
N LEU A 148 -20.65 11.35 -3.92
CA LEU A 148 -21.88 10.89 -4.57
C LEU A 148 -22.60 12.08 -5.20
N GLN A 149 -23.06 11.90 -6.44
CA GLN A 149 -23.88 12.84 -7.18
C GLN A 149 -25.37 12.47 -7.08
N ALA A 150 -26.24 13.39 -7.51
CA ALA A 150 -27.70 13.20 -7.43
C ALA A 150 -28.22 12.06 -8.32
N ASP A 151 -27.48 11.67 -9.35
CA ASP A 151 -27.80 10.59 -10.28
C ASP A 151 -27.17 9.23 -9.87
N ASN A 152 -26.74 9.08 -8.63
CA ASN A 152 -25.99 7.96 -8.08
C ASN A 152 -24.61 7.72 -8.72
N SER A 153 -24.10 8.62 -9.56
CA SER A 153 -22.70 8.57 -9.99
C SER A 153 -21.77 9.01 -8.87
N VAL A 154 -20.54 8.51 -8.88
CA VAL A 154 -19.52 8.85 -7.89
C VAL A 154 -18.32 9.45 -8.61
N ILE A 155 -17.81 10.57 -8.10
CA ILE A 155 -16.68 11.28 -8.69
C ILE A 155 -15.49 11.20 -7.74
N TYR A 156 -14.32 10.81 -8.26
CA TYR A 156 -13.06 10.88 -7.55
C TYR A 156 -12.50 12.32 -7.54
N GLN A 157 -12.13 12.79 -6.36
CA GLN A 157 -11.59 14.14 -6.13
C GLN A 157 -10.17 14.15 -5.54
N GLY A 158 -9.59 12.96 -5.33
CA GLY A 158 -8.23 12.78 -4.86
C GLY A 158 -7.18 13.07 -5.94
N ASP A 159 -6.04 12.43 -5.80
CA ASP A 159 -4.99 12.35 -6.83
C ASP A 159 -4.35 10.95 -6.82
N SER A 160 -3.51 10.65 -7.82
CA SER A 160 -2.82 9.36 -7.97
C SER A 160 -1.48 9.30 -7.21
N GLY A 161 -1.29 10.13 -6.18
CA GLY A 161 -0.05 10.21 -5.43
C GLY A 161 0.17 9.00 -4.53
N VAL A 162 1.39 8.46 -4.53
CA VAL A 162 1.80 7.34 -3.69
C VAL A 162 2.95 7.75 -2.80
N ASP A 163 2.74 7.67 -1.49
CA ASP A 163 3.77 7.91 -0.49
C ASP A 163 4.46 6.60 -0.08
N GLN A 164 5.77 6.68 0.09
CA GLN A 164 6.60 5.53 0.48
C GLN A 164 7.39 5.82 1.74
N LEU A 165 7.45 4.85 2.64
CA LEU A 165 8.36 4.88 3.78
C LEU A 165 9.49 3.86 3.63
N SER A 166 10.70 4.29 4.01
CA SER A 166 11.83 3.39 4.12
C SER A 166 11.70 2.59 5.42
N ILE A 167 11.60 1.27 5.30
CA ILE A 167 11.52 0.32 6.40
C ILE A 167 12.82 -0.50 6.55
N GLY A 168 13.84 -0.18 5.78
CA GLY A 168 15.16 -0.83 5.83
C GLY A 168 16.10 -0.19 4.82
N ASN A 169 17.37 -0.62 4.82
CA ASN A 169 18.32 -0.17 3.82
C ASN A 169 17.84 -0.59 2.43
N ASN A 170 17.44 0.39 1.60
CA ASN A 170 16.88 0.19 0.25
C ASN A 170 15.57 -0.65 0.21
N VAL A 171 14.84 -0.73 1.31
CA VAL A 171 13.53 -1.36 1.37
C VAL A 171 12.47 -0.30 1.65
N PHE A 172 11.55 -0.12 0.69
CA PHE A 172 10.48 0.85 0.74
C PHE A 172 9.13 0.14 0.65
N VAL A 173 8.13 0.68 1.34
CA VAL A 173 6.75 0.21 1.31
C VAL A 173 5.82 1.39 1.11
N ASN A 174 4.80 1.20 0.28
CA ASN A 174 3.74 2.19 0.11
C ASN A 174 2.91 2.27 1.39
N ILE A 175 2.60 3.49 1.82
CA ILE A 175 1.75 3.74 2.99
C ILE A 175 0.33 4.15 2.63
N ASN A 176 0.09 4.49 1.37
CA ASN A 176 -1.25 4.78 0.86
C ASN A 176 -1.48 4.08 -0.48
N GLN A 177 -2.74 3.95 -0.84
CA GLN A 177 -3.18 3.52 -2.16
C GLN A 177 -4.16 4.56 -2.70
N PRO A 178 -3.88 5.19 -3.87
CA PRO A 178 -4.79 6.15 -4.46
C PRO A 178 -6.12 5.50 -4.82
N GLY A 179 -7.21 6.24 -4.63
CA GLY A 179 -8.56 5.76 -4.87
C GLY A 179 -8.86 5.45 -6.33
N ASP A 180 -8.23 6.16 -7.26
CA ASP A 180 -8.34 5.86 -8.68
C ASP A 180 -7.86 4.44 -9.01
N SER A 181 -6.69 4.06 -8.51
CA SER A 181 -6.15 2.71 -8.70
C SER A 181 -6.85 1.65 -7.82
N ALA A 182 -7.52 2.07 -6.75
CA ALA A 182 -8.23 1.16 -5.87
C ALA A 182 -9.64 0.78 -6.39
N PHE A 183 -10.39 1.78 -6.93
CA PHE A 183 -11.83 1.65 -7.19
C PHE A 183 -12.26 2.09 -8.60
N GLU A 184 -11.44 2.87 -9.34
CA GLU A 184 -11.85 3.39 -10.65
C GLU A 184 -11.20 2.66 -11.83
N LYS A 185 -9.93 2.30 -11.74
CA LYS A 185 -9.18 1.68 -12.84
C LYS A 185 -9.37 0.17 -12.90
N ILE A 186 -10.62 -0.27 -12.94
CA ILE A 186 -10.95 -1.67 -13.08
C ILE A 186 -11.06 -1.99 -14.58
N PRO A 187 -10.29 -2.94 -15.12
CA PRO A 187 -10.38 -3.28 -16.53
C PRO A 187 -11.81 -3.66 -16.93
N ASN A 188 -12.27 -3.13 -18.04
CA ASN A 188 -13.58 -3.46 -18.59
C ASN A 188 -13.65 -4.97 -18.93
N ALA A 189 -14.77 -5.60 -18.62
CA ALA A 189 -14.96 -7.04 -18.81
C ALA A 189 -14.98 -7.46 -20.29
N ILE A 190 -15.37 -6.55 -21.19
CA ILE A 190 -15.46 -6.79 -22.63
C ILE A 190 -14.13 -6.50 -23.32
N GLY A 191 -13.31 -5.60 -22.80
CA GLY A 191 -12.03 -5.20 -23.32
C GLY A 191 -11.80 -3.69 -23.22
N ASP A 192 -11.37 -3.04 -24.29
CA ASP A 192 -11.04 -1.62 -24.29
C ASP A 192 -12.24 -0.73 -24.72
N PHE A 193 -13.37 -1.34 -25.02
CA PHE A 193 -14.59 -0.65 -25.47
C PHE A 193 -15.83 -1.13 -24.75
N THR A 194 -16.74 -0.22 -24.45
CA THR A 194 -18.10 -0.51 -23.97
C THR A 194 -19.08 -0.41 -25.14
N PRO A 195 -19.80 -1.50 -25.49
CA PRO A 195 -20.82 -1.47 -26.54
C PRO A 195 -22.09 -0.78 -26.05
N SER A 196 -22.69 0.03 -26.90
CA SER A 196 -24.06 0.50 -26.78
C SER A 196 -24.86 0.07 -27.99
N TYR A 197 -26.10 -0.34 -27.78
CA TYR A 197 -26.95 -0.92 -28.81
C TYR A 197 -28.03 0.07 -29.20
N THR A 198 -27.85 0.77 -30.32
CA THR A 198 -28.86 1.70 -30.85
C THR A 198 -30.09 0.95 -31.36
N THR A 199 -29.84 -0.15 -32.05
CA THR A 199 -30.87 -1.09 -32.52
C THR A 199 -30.28 -2.51 -32.37
N ASN A 200 -31.03 -3.45 -31.78
CA ASN A 200 -30.62 -4.82 -31.60
C ASN A 200 -31.84 -5.75 -31.61
N VAL A 201 -32.44 -5.90 -32.79
CA VAL A 201 -33.64 -6.72 -32.99
C VAL A 201 -33.26 -8.19 -33.01
N GLY A 202 -32.08 -8.50 -33.54
CA GLY A 202 -31.57 -9.87 -33.63
C GLY A 202 -31.08 -10.46 -32.32
N GLY A 203 -30.82 -9.65 -31.30
CA GLY A 203 -30.35 -10.10 -29.99
C GLY A 203 -28.88 -10.55 -30.00
N ALA A 204 -28.04 -9.92 -30.80
CA ALA A 204 -26.60 -10.16 -30.80
C ALA A 204 -25.88 -9.35 -29.73
N THR A 205 -24.76 -9.85 -29.27
CA THR A 205 -23.94 -9.23 -28.21
C THR A 205 -22.48 -9.16 -28.56
N VAL A 206 -21.84 -8.05 -28.23
CA VAL A 206 -20.36 -7.93 -28.30
C VAL A 206 -19.79 -8.61 -27.07
N THR A 207 -19.03 -9.66 -27.26
CA THR A 207 -18.40 -10.43 -26.16
C THR A 207 -16.95 -10.04 -25.93
N ARG A 208 -16.32 -9.41 -26.95
CA ARG A 208 -14.94 -8.93 -26.89
C ARG A 208 -14.76 -7.73 -27.81
N ALA A 209 -14.09 -6.69 -27.34
CA ALA A 209 -13.69 -5.54 -28.12
C ALA A 209 -12.39 -4.96 -27.53
N VAL A 210 -11.25 -5.25 -28.17
CA VAL A 210 -9.92 -4.91 -27.63
C VAL A 210 -9.02 -4.30 -28.70
N VAL A 211 -8.09 -3.45 -28.32
CA VAL A 211 -7.00 -2.98 -29.15
C VAL A 211 -5.91 -4.05 -29.19
N ASP A 212 -5.98 -4.94 -30.17
CA ASP A 212 -5.01 -6.06 -30.33
C ASP A 212 -3.71 -5.59 -30.97
N ASP A 213 -3.78 -4.66 -31.92
CA ASP A 213 -2.59 -4.05 -32.56
C ASP A 213 -2.53 -2.56 -32.31
N ARG A 214 -1.84 -2.16 -31.24
CA ARG A 214 -1.61 -0.74 -30.92
C ARG A 214 -0.81 0.01 -31.99
N GLY A 215 -0.04 -0.68 -32.83
CA GLY A 215 0.71 -0.08 -33.93
C GLY A 215 -0.17 0.36 -35.11
N SER A 216 -1.28 -0.33 -35.33
CA SER A 216 -2.29 -0.03 -36.35
C SER A 216 -3.47 0.79 -35.82
N TYR A 217 -3.54 1.01 -34.50
CA TYR A 217 -4.62 1.77 -33.86
C TYR A 217 -4.43 3.26 -34.08
N ASP A 218 -5.13 3.81 -35.10
CA ASP A 218 -5.04 5.22 -35.51
C ASP A 218 -6.28 6.01 -35.05
N THR A 219 -6.16 6.65 -33.89
CA THR A 219 -7.22 7.49 -33.32
C THR A 219 -7.31 8.89 -33.92
N VAL A 220 -6.33 9.27 -34.74
CA VAL A 220 -6.29 10.59 -35.40
C VAL A 220 -7.10 10.56 -36.68
N THR A 221 -6.87 9.54 -37.54
CA THR A 221 -7.60 9.37 -38.81
C THR A 221 -8.98 8.78 -38.58
N HIS A 222 -9.09 7.82 -37.62
CA HIS A 222 -10.31 7.12 -37.28
C HIS A 222 -10.55 7.22 -35.75
N PRO A 223 -11.11 8.33 -35.27
CA PRO A 223 -11.36 8.53 -33.84
C PRO A 223 -12.32 7.47 -33.32
N PRO A 224 -12.12 7.01 -32.03
CA PRO A 224 -12.98 6.01 -31.40
C PRO A 224 -14.42 6.49 -31.23
N GLY A 225 -15.33 5.55 -31.08
CA GLY A 225 -16.78 5.72 -31.22
C GLY A 225 -17.24 5.01 -32.50
N TYR A 226 -16.76 3.74 -32.65
CA TYR A 226 -16.98 2.97 -33.88
C TYR A 226 -18.41 2.48 -33.94
N THR A 227 -19.08 2.75 -35.08
CA THR A 227 -20.42 2.24 -35.36
C THR A 227 -20.32 1.01 -36.26
N LEU A 228 -20.98 -0.05 -35.83
CA LEU A 228 -21.09 -1.34 -36.54
C LEU A 228 -22.53 -1.46 -37.06
N ASP A 229 -22.71 -1.25 -38.37
CA ASP A 229 -24.02 -1.36 -39.01
C ASP A 229 -24.13 -2.73 -39.70
N PHE A 230 -25.17 -3.51 -39.32
CA PHE A 230 -25.47 -4.81 -39.93
C PHE A 230 -26.38 -4.61 -41.16
N THR A 231 -25.84 -4.93 -42.33
CA THR A 231 -26.54 -4.74 -43.60
C THR A 231 -26.47 -6.00 -44.48
N ASP A 232 -27.24 -6.02 -45.54
CA ASP A 232 -27.17 -6.98 -46.68
C ASP A 232 -27.30 -6.14 -47.94
N THR A 233 -26.15 -5.46 -48.30
CA THR A 233 -26.17 -4.45 -49.36
C THR A 233 -26.29 -5.07 -50.72
N ASP A 234 -25.73 -6.26 -50.94
CA ASP A 234 -25.76 -6.98 -52.21
C ASP A 234 -26.98 -7.93 -52.37
N LEU A 235 -27.83 -8.02 -51.33
CA LEU A 235 -29.05 -8.84 -51.27
C LEU A 235 -28.78 -10.33 -51.50
N ASN A 236 -27.62 -10.82 -51.12
CA ASN A 236 -27.24 -12.22 -51.26
C ASN A 236 -27.75 -13.10 -50.09
N GLY A 237 -28.36 -12.46 -49.08
CA GLY A 237 -28.89 -13.12 -47.86
C GLY A 237 -27.82 -13.43 -46.83
N GLN A 238 -26.60 -12.88 -46.98
CA GLN A 238 -25.52 -12.93 -45.96
C GLN A 238 -25.43 -11.55 -45.31
N LEU A 239 -25.19 -11.56 -44.01
CA LEU A 239 -24.95 -10.31 -43.29
C LEU A 239 -23.53 -9.82 -43.54
N GLU A 240 -23.41 -8.52 -43.73
CA GLU A 240 -22.17 -7.78 -43.70
C GLU A 240 -22.18 -6.76 -42.56
N VAL A 241 -21.00 -6.42 -42.04
CA VAL A 241 -20.85 -5.34 -41.05
C VAL A 241 -20.08 -4.20 -41.67
N VAL A 242 -20.72 -3.05 -41.79
CA VAL A 242 -20.09 -1.80 -42.18
C VAL A 242 -19.59 -1.12 -40.93
N VAL A 243 -18.28 -0.85 -40.86
CA VAL A 243 -17.64 -0.20 -39.73
C VAL A 243 -17.34 1.25 -40.09
N THR A 244 -17.84 2.18 -39.28
CA THR A 244 -17.55 3.61 -39.40
C THR A 244 -16.93 4.15 -38.11
N ASP A 245 -16.17 5.24 -38.24
CA ASP A 245 -15.61 5.98 -37.10
C ASP A 245 -16.61 6.98 -36.50
N ALA A 246 -16.24 7.67 -35.41
CA ALA A 246 -17.08 8.70 -34.79
C ALA A 246 -17.47 9.88 -35.74
N ASN A 247 -16.72 10.09 -36.82
CA ASN A 247 -16.99 11.08 -37.83
C ASN A 247 -17.80 10.52 -39.02
N THR A 248 -18.29 9.28 -38.90
CA THR A 248 -19.03 8.55 -39.96
C THR A 248 -18.19 8.23 -41.21
N ASN A 249 -16.87 8.26 -41.13
CA ASN A 249 -16.03 7.78 -42.21
C ASN A 249 -15.97 6.26 -42.21
N ALA A 250 -16.17 5.63 -43.36
CA ALA A 250 -16.08 4.18 -43.49
C ALA A 250 -14.64 3.73 -43.30
N ILE A 251 -14.46 2.73 -42.40
CA ILE A 251 -13.16 2.09 -42.13
C ILE A 251 -13.04 0.84 -42.97
N THR A 252 -14.02 -0.07 -42.87
CA THR A 252 -14.03 -1.35 -43.57
C THR A 252 -15.44 -1.92 -43.65
N THR A 253 -15.62 -2.92 -44.50
CA THR A 253 -16.80 -3.78 -44.51
C THR A 253 -16.35 -5.22 -44.36
N ILE A 254 -16.94 -5.94 -43.42
CA ILE A 254 -16.69 -7.37 -43.16
C ILE A 254 -17.80 -8.15 -43.86
N ASP A 255 -17.44 -8.87 -44.92
CA ASP A 255 -18.34 -9.65 -45.73
C ASP A 255 -17.71 -11.00 -46.10
N PRO A 256 -18.37 -12.15 -45.80
CA PRO A 256 -19.56 -12.25 -44.93
C PRO A 256 -19.24 -12.08 -43.45
N PHE A 257 -20.19 -11.52 -42.68
CA PHE A 257 -20.11 -11.56 -41.22
C PHE A 257 -20.47 -12.98 -40.70
N VAL A 258 -19.64 -13.53 -39.82
CA VAL A 258 -19.87 -14.82 -39.18
C VAL A 258 -19.97 -14.66 -37.67
N PRO A 259 -21.12 -14.93 -37.04
CA PRO A 259 -21.28 -14.83 -35.58
C PRO A 259 -20.23 -15.69 -34.84
N GLY A 260 -19.66 -15.13 -33.76
CA GLY A 260 -18.64 -15.79 -32.93
C GLY A 260 -17.23 -15.82 -33.54
N GLN A 261 -17.05 -15.39 -34.79
CA GLN A 261 -15.73 -15.22 -35.39
C GLN A 261 -15.22 -13.80 -35.11
N ALA A 262 -13.97 -13.71 -34.60
CA ALA A 262 -13.31 -12.42 -34.43
C ALA A 262 -12.98 -11.78 -35.76
N PHE A 263 -13.19 -10.48 -35.87
CA PHE A 263 -12.75 -9.65 -36.99
C PHE A 263 -12.03 -8.41 -36.49
N SER A 264 -11.19 -7.83 -37.32
CA SER A 264 -10.35 -6.69 -36.91
C SER A 264 -10.49 -5.51 -37.87
N PHE A 265 -10.47 -4.33 -37.31
CA PHE A 265 -10.41 -3.06 -38.04
C PHE A 265 -9.62 -2.02 -37.23
N ASN A 266 -8.87 -1.17 -37.87
CA ASN A 266 -8.09 -0.11 -37.19
C ASN A 266 -7.33 -0.58 -35.95
N GLY A 267 -6.76 -1.81 -35.96
CA GLY A 267 -6.07 -2.37 -34.79
C GLY A 267 -6.98 -2.86 -33.66
N VAL A 268 -8.30 -2.77 -33.82
CA VAL A 268 -9.30 -3.27 -32.86
C VAL A 268 -9.81 -4.63 -33.29
N GLU A 269 -9.77 -5.63 -32.41
CA GLU A 269 -10.39 -6.94 -32.59
C GLU A 269 -11.73 -6.99 -31.89
N VAL A 270 -12.77 -7.40 -32.61
CA VAL A 270 -14.14 -7.52 -32.10
C VAL A 270 -14.69 -8.91 -32.33
N THR A 271 -15.39 -9.44 -31.32
CA THR A 271 -16.16 -10.69 -31.41
C THR A 271 -17.62 -10.41 -31.05
N ILE A 272 -18.53 -10.80 -31.90
CA ILE A 272 -19.96 -10.63 -31.71
C ILE A 272 -20.62 -12.01 -31.79
N GLU A 273 -21.36 -12.36 -30.74
CA GLU A 273 -22.12 -13.60 -30.64
C GLU A 273 -23.64 -13.32 -30.81
N GLY A 274 -24.40 -14.38 -31.13
CA GLY A 274 -25.83 -14.28 -31.39
C GLY A 274 -26.13 -14.14 -32.90
N THR A 275 -27.33 -13.68 -33.22
CA THR A 275 -27.80 -13.58 -34.63
C THR A 275 -28.28 -12.18 -34.92
N PRO A 276 -27.37 -11.23 -35.25
CA PRO A 276 -27.80 -9.87 -35.56
C PRO A 276 -28.74 -9.88 -36.77
N ALA A 277 -29.64 -8.91 -36.80
CA ALA A 277 -30.58 -8.70 -37.90
C ALA A 277 -30.10 -7.54 -38.81
N VAL A 278 -30.57 -7.54 -40.05
CA VAL A 278 -30.37 -6.39 -40.96
C VAL A 278 -30.98 -5.14 -40.33
N GLY A 279 -30.20 -4.08 -40.18
CA GLY A 279 -30.58 -2.82 -39.55
C GLY A 279 -30.22 -2.74 -38.05
N ASP A 280 -29.61 -3.78 -37.46
CA ASP A 280 -29.02 -3.66 -36.13
C ASP A 280 -27.79 -2.75 -36.19
N GLN A 281 -27.60 -1.95 -35.14
CA GLN A 281 -26.52 -0.98 -35.04
C GLN A 281 -25.95 -0.97 -33.64
N PHE A 282 -24.65 -1.23 -33.55
CA PHE A 282 -23.88 -1.19 -32.29
C PHE A 282 -22.84 -0.09 -32.35
N VAL A 283 -22.63 0.61 -31.23
CA VAL A 283 -21.61 1.63 -31.10
C VAL A 283 -20.61 1.19 -30.04
N LEU A 284 -19.33 1.15 -30.39
CA LEU A 284 -18.23 0.83 -29.48
C LEU A 284 -17.60 2.15 -29.01
N ASN A 285 -17.83 2.49 -27.75
CA ASN A 285 -17.21 3.64 -27.11
C ASN A 285 -15.93 3.20 -26.40
N GLU A 286 -14.84 3.93 -26.60
CA GLU A 286 -13.58 3.64 -25.91
C GLU A 286 -13.76 3.83 -24.39
N ASP A 287 -13.50 2.77 -23.63
CA ASP A 287 -13.70 2.72 -22.19
C ASP A 287 -12.90 1.52 -21.63
N GLU A 288 -11.60 1.72 -21.45
CA GLU A 288 -10.69 0.65 -21.01
C GLU A 288 -10.92 0.27 -19.53
N GLU A 289 -11.39 1.23 -18.71
CA GLU A 289 -11.47 1.12 -17.25
C GLU A 289 -12.84 1.57 -16.75
N VAL A 290 -13.53 0.73 -16.00
CA VAL A 290 -14.85 1.00 -15.42
C VAL A 290 -14.76 1.03 -13.91
N SER A 291 -15.32 2.07 -13.28
CA SER A 291 -15.29 2.20 -11.83
C SER A 291 -16.19 1.16 -11.15
N ILE A 292 -15.86 0.77 -9.91
CA ILE A 292 -16.73 -0.10 -9.09
C ILE A 292 -18.10 0.55 -8.87
N PHE A 293 -18.13 1.87 -8.74
CA PHE A 293 -19.34 2.66 -8.52
C PHE A 293 -20.23 2.68 -9.76
N GLU A 294 -19.64 2.86 -10.95
CA GLU A 294 -20.35 2.76 -12.24
C GLU A 294 -20.91 1.38 -12.48
N THR A 295 -20.16 0.34 -12.10
CA THR A 295 -20.62 -1.06 -12.17
C THR A 295 -21.88 -1.27 -11.33
N ILE A 296 -21.92 -0.76 -10.10
CA ILE A 296 -23.08 -0.88 -9.22
C ILE A 296 -24.23 0.01 -9.70
N LYS A 297 -23.90 1.22 -10.17
CA LYS A 297 -24.91 2.14 -10.77
C LYS A 297 -25.59 1.50 -11.98
N ALA A 298 -24.82 0.88 -12.88
CA ALA A 298 -25.38 0.16 -14.02
C ALA A 298 -26.35 -0.97 -13.58
N ALA A 299 -26.01 -1.69 -12.50
CA ALA A 299 -26.89 -2.69 -11.92
C ALA A 299 -28.19 -2.09 -11.33
N ILE A 300 -28.09 -0.92 -10.68
CA ILE A 300 -29.27 -0.17 -10.17
C ILE A 300 -30.14 0.29 -11.34
N ASP A 301 -29.55 0.93 -12.34
CA ASP A 301 -30.25 1.43 -13.52
C ASP A 301 -30.99 0.30 -14.26
N TRP A 302 -30.32 -0.86 -14.43
CA TRP A 302 -30.91 -2.07 -15.03
C TRP A 302 -32.14 -2.57 -14.25
N LEU A 303 -32.08 -2.55 -12.91
CA LEU A 303 -33.18 -2.95 -12.04
C LEU A 303 -34.37 -1.98 -12.12
N GLU A 304 -34.11 -0.67 -12.19
CA GLU A 304 -35.12 0.39 -12.25
C GLU A 304 -35.84 0.46 -13.61
N LEU A 305 -35.19 0.01 -14.70
CA LEU A 305 -35.82 -0.12 -16.01
C LEU A 305 -36.97 -1.14 -16.00
N GLY A 306 -37.00 -2.09 -15.05
CA GLY A 306 -38.04 -3.07 -14.84
C GLY A 306 -38.13 -4.16 -15.92
N GLY A 307 -39.03 -5.16 -15.69
CA GLY A 307 -39.21 -6.29 -16.59
C GLY A 307 -39.99 -5.97 -17.89
N ASN A 308 -40.50 -4.76 -18.03
CA ASN A 308 -41.23 -4.24 -19.20
C ASN A 308 -40.34 -3.50 -20.19
N ALA A 309 -38.99 -3.67 -20.11
CA ALA A 309 -38.08 -3.10 -21.10
C ALA A 309 -38.54 -3.47 -22.51
N ALA A 310 -38.66 -2.47 -23.37
CA ALA A 310 -39.26 -2.60 -24.72
C ALA A 310 -38.56 -3.61 -25.64
N ASN A 311 -37.39 -4.14 -25.20
CA ASN A 311 -36.61 -5.19 -25.85
C ASN A 311 -36.09 -6.17 -24.81
N SER A 312 -36.76 -7.29 -24.60
CA SER A 312 -36.36 -8.33 -23.63
C SER A 312 -34.97 -8.90 -23.91
N SER A 313 -34.59 -9.01 -25.19
CA SER A 313 -33.24 -9.50 -25.59
C SER A 313 -32.15 -8.54 -25.17
N GLN A 314 -32.33 -7.23 -25.33
CA GLN A 314 -31.36 -6.23 -24.90
C GLN A 314 -31.18 -6.22 -23.38
N HIS A 315 -32.27 -6.33 -22.63
CA HIS A 315 -32.22 -6.41 -21.17
C HIS A 315 -31.42 -7.62 -20.66
N GLU A 316 -31.52 -8.77 -21.35
CA GLU A 316 -30.73 -9.96 -21.00
C GLU A 316 -29.25 -9.80 -21.38
N ILE A 317 -28.93 -9.13 -22.49
CA ILE A 317 -27.57 -8.79 -22.89
C ILE A 317 -26.92 -7.86 -21.86
N ASP A 318 -27.62 -6.78 -21.48
CA ASP A 318 -27.15 -5.81 -20.50
C ASP A 318 -26.90 -6.49 -19.14
N TYR A 319 -27.79 -7.43 -18.72
CA TYR A 319 -27.58 -8.25 -17.54
C TYR A 319 -26.25 -9.03 -17.61
N GLY A 320 -25.99 -9.67 -18.76
CA GLY A 320 -24.76 -10.44 -18.97
C GLY A 320 -23.50 -9.58 -18.87
N HIS A 321 -23.52 -8.39 -19.47
CA HIS A 321 -22.41 -7.43 -19.42
C HIS A 321 -22.16 -6.92 -18.00
N ILE A 322 -23.20 -6.48 -17.31
CA ILE A 322 -23.13 -5.98 -15.93
C ILE A 322 -22.62 -7.08 -15.00
N LEU A 323 -23.15 -8.31 -15.12
CA LEU A 323 -22.69 -9.44 -14.31
C LEU A 323 -21.20 -9.75 -14.56
N SER A 324 -20.76 -9.67 -15.80
CA SER A 324 -19.34 -9.87 -16.18
C SER A 324 -18.47 -8.77 -15.55
N GLN A 325 -18.93 -7.51 -15.56
CA GLN A 325 -18.22 -6.40 -14.96
C GLN A 325 -18.21 -6.51 -13.41
N ILE A 326 -19.29 -6.94 -12.76
CA ILE A 326 -19.33 -7.24 -11.32
C ILE A 326 -18.29 -8.33 -10.97
N ASN A 327 -18.17 -9.39 -11.80
CA ASN A 327 -17.16 -10.43 -11.60
C ASN A 327 -15.75 -9.88 -11.75
N ARG A 328 -15.52 -9.03 -12.74
CA ARG A 328 -14.23 -8.38 -12.98
C ARG A 328 -13.86 -7.48 -11.80
N ALA A 329 -14.80 -6.63 -11.34
CA ALA A 329 -14.61 -5.73 -10.20
C ALA A 329 -14.31 -6.53 -8.92
N THR A 330 -15.05 -7.60 -8.65
CA THR A 330 -14.81 -8.47 -7.49
C THR A 330 -13.42 -9.11 -7.53
N SER A 331 -12.99 -9.59 -8.70
CA SER A 331 -11.66 -10.17 -8.89
C SER A 331 -10.55 -9.13 -8.74
N TYR A 332 -10.78 -7.91 -9.22
CA TYR A 332 -9.84 -6.80 -9.10
C TYR A 332 -9.64 -6.40 -7.63
N VAL A 333 -10.73 -6.21 -6.88
CA VAL A 333 -10.67 -5.90 -5.44
C VAL A 333 -9.93 -6.99 -4.67
N SER A 334 -10.20 -8.27 -4.98
CA SER A 334 -9.47 -9.40 -4.39
C SER A 334 -7.96 -9.36 -4.69
N ALA A 335 -7.58 -8.97 -5.91
CA ALA A 335 -6.17 -8.78 -6.26
C ALA A 335 -5.53 -7.61 -5.50
N GLN A 336 -6.24 -6.49 -5.34
CA GLN A 336 -5.77 -5.34 -4.54
C GLN A 336 -5.60 -5.71 -3.06
N GLN A 337 -6.53 -6.48 -2.49
CA GLN A 337 -6.41 -7.03 -1.15
C GLN A 337 -5.16 -7.92 -1.04
N GLY A 338 -4.91 -8.77 -2.02
CA GLY A 338 -3.72 -9.60 -2.07
C GLY A 338 -2.42 -8.78 -2.09
N LEU A 339 -2.36 -7.68 -2.84
CA LEU A 339 -1.21 -6.78 -2.86
C LEU A 339 -0.97 -6.11 -1.50
N ALA A 340 -2.04 -5.67 -0.81
CA ALA A 340 -1.94 -5.15 0.56
C ALA A 340 -1.41 -6.22 1.53
N GLY A 341 -1.88 -7.47 1.40
CA GLY A 341 -1.40 -8.61 2.17
C GLY A 341 0.10 -8.92 1.94
N ILE A 342 0.56 -8.85 0.70
CA ILE A 342 1.99 -9.00 0.35
C ILE A 342 2.82 -7.89 1.01
N SER A 343 2.32 -6.65 1.00
CA SER A 343 2.99 -5.52 1.67
C SER A 343 3.10 -5.75 3.17
N LEU A 344 2.06 -6.26 3.83
CA LEU A 344 2.08 -6.62 5.25
C LEU A 344 3.09 -7.73 5.54
N GLN A 345 3.15 -8.77 4.70
CA GLN A 345 4.14 -9.84 4.87
C GLN A 345 5.59 -9.34 4.72
N LEU A 346 5.83 -8.41 3.79
CA LEU A 346 7.14 -7.74 3.65
C LEU A 346 7.50 -6.96 4.92
N ILE A 347 6.54 -6.19 5.45
CA ILE A 347 6.70 -5.40 6.68
C ILE A 347 7.04 -6.33 7.85
N GLU A 348 6.31 -7.41 8.06
CA GLU A 348 6.54 -8.38 9.14
C GLU A 348 7.88 -9.09 9.02
N SER A 349 8.26 -9.47 7.81
CA SER A 349 9.59 -10.05 7.56
C SER A 349 10.72 -9.09 7.88
N GLN A 350 10.54 -7.79 7.58
CA GLN A 350 11.54 -6.78 7.88
C GLN A 350 11.59 -6.44 9.36
N GLU A 351 10.44 -6.40 10.05
CA GLU A 351 10.34 -6.24 11.50
C GLU A 351 11.14 -7.35 12.23
N SER A 352 10.93 -8.60 11.84
CA SER A 352 11.67 -9.74 12.41
C SER A 352 13.18 -9.62 12.20
N ARG A 353 13.62 -9.24 10.99
CA ARG A 353 15.04 -9.02 10.70
C ARG A 353 15.66 -7.89 11.54
N HIS A 354 14.90 -6.82 11.77
CA HIS A 354 15.37 -5.73 12.63
C HIS A 354 15.47 -6.14 14.08
N LEU A 355 14.56 -6.96 14.60
CA LEU A 355 14.64 -7.50 15.95
C LEU A 355 15.92 -8.35 16.14
N ASP A 356 16.20 -9.27 15.21
CA ASP A 356 17.41 -10.11 15.26
C ASP A 356 18.69 -9.29 15.15
N THR A 357 18.71 -8.31 14.23
CA THR A 357 19.87 -7.43 14.04
C THR A 357 20.08 -6.55 15.26
N ASN A 358 19.02 -5.96 15.82
CA ASN A 358 19.09 -5.13 17.01
C ASN A 358 19.64 -5.92 18.20
N LEU A 359 19.16 -7.16 18.42
CA LEU A 359 19.69 -8.04 19.46
C LEU A 359 21.19 -8.29 19.30
N SER A 360 21.65 -8.56 18.07
CA SER A 360 23.05 -8.79 17.79
C SER A 360 23.91 -7.54 18.05
N LEU A 361 23.42 -6.36 17.65
CA LEU A 361 24.09 -5.07 17.86
C LEU A 361 24.12 -4.73 19.37
N GLU A 362 23.05 -4.95 20.12
CA GLU A 362 23.01 -4.75 21.56
C GLU A 362 23.97 -5.68 22.30
N GLN A 363 24.06 -6.94 21.91
CA GLN A 363 25.04 -7.88 22.47
C GLN A 363 26.48 -7.42 22.14
N GLY A 364 26.71 -6.98 20.88
CA GLY A 364 27.99 -6.42 20.49
C GLY A 364 28.36 -5.15 21.26
N ARG A 365 27.40 -4.27 21.48
CA ARG A 365 27.55 -3.05 22.29
C ARG A 365 27.84 -3.40 23.75
N SER A 366 27.04 -4.28 24.37
CA SER A 366 27.21 -4.72 25.77
C SER A 366 28.61 -5.34 26.01
N SER A 367 29.07 -6.18 25.09
CA SER A 367 30.40 -6.81 25.21
C SER A 367 31.58 -5.82 25.23
N ILE A 368 31.38 -4.61 24.66
CA ILE A 368 32.38 -3.56 24.59
C ILE A 368 32.16 -2.51 25.68
N GLU A 369 30.90 -2.08 25.89
CA GLU A 369 30.55 -0.94 26.74
C GLU A 369 30.43 -1.31 28.21
N ASP A 370 29.91 -2.51 28.54
CA ASP A 370 29.57 -2.85 29.90
C ASP A 370 30.80 -3.12 30.78
N LEU A 371 30.74 -2.65 32.01
CA LEU A 371 31.78 -2.82 33.01
C LEU A 371 31.61 -4.16 33.74
N ASP A 372 32.68 -4.92 33.85
CA ASP A 372 32.75 -5.99 34.84
C ASP A 372 32.79 -5.39 36.26
N PHE A 373 31.58 -5.28 36.85
CA PHE A 373 31.38 -4.66 38.14
C PHE A 373 32.17 -5.34 39.26
N ALA A 374 32.29 -6.68 39.25
CA ALA A 374 33.00 -7.41 40.31
C ALA A 374 34.50 -7.08 40.31
N SER A 375 35.08 -7.03 39.10
CA SER A 375 36.48 -6.67 38.93
C SER A 375 36.73 -5.18 39.22
N ALA A 376 35.81 -4.30 38.79
CA ALA A 376 35.97 -2.85 38.99
C ALA A 376 35.80 -2.45 40.46
N VAL A 377 34.82 -2.98 41.17
CA VAL A 377 34.65 -2.73 42.62
C VAL A 377 35.83 -3.24 43.42
N SER A 378 36.35 -4.44 43.09
CA SER A 378 37.56 -4.98 43.76
C SER A 378 38.78 -4.08 43.58
N ARG A 379 38.99 -3.54 42.39
CA ARG A 379 40.09 -2.59 42.09
C ARG A 379 39.88 -1.25 42.83
N PHE A 380 38.64 -0.76 42.88
CA PHE A 380 38.32 0.47 43.56
C PHE A 380 38.56 0.35 45.07
N GLU A 381 38.09 -0.73 45.72
CA GLU A 381 38.35 -1.02 47.14
C GLU A 381 39.83 -1.17 47.45
N GLN A 382 40.58 -1.86 46.58
CA GLN A 382 42.05 -1.98 46.73
C GLN A 382 42.72 -0.61 46.64
N SER A 383 42.32 0.27 45.72
CA SER A 383 42.85 1.62 45.59
C SER A 383 42.50 2.50 46.77
N GLU A 384 41.26 2.38 47.31
CA GLU A 384 40.79 3.06 48.52
C GLU A 384 41.59 2.63 49.74
N LEU A 385 41.76 1.31 49.98
CA LEU A 385 42.58 0.78 51.07
C LEU A 385 44.04 1.21 50.98
N ALA A 386 44.59 1.23 49.72
CA ALA A 386 45.97 1.70 49.51
C ALA A 386 46.13 3.20 49.83
N LEU A 387 45.14 4.03 49.49
CA LEU A 387 45.11 5.44 49.80
C LEU A 387 45.00 5.65 51.34
N GLN A 388 44.09 4.92 52.03
CA GLN A 388 43.93 4.99 53.46
C GLN A 388 45.22 4.55 54.18
N ALA A 389 45.88 3.47 53.75
CA ALA A 389 47.18 3.01 54.29
C ALA A 389 48.29 4.07 54.08
N ALA A 390 48.38 4.68 52.92
CA ALA A 390 49.33 5.76 52.62
C ALA A 390 49.08 7.00 53.52
N GLN A 391 47.83 7.37 53.74
CA GLN A 391 47.45 8.46 54.64
C GLN A 391 47.84 8.19 56.08
N GLN A 392 47.55 6.98 56.59
CA GLN A 392 47.91 6.55 57.94
C GLN A 392 49.42 6.49 58.12
N THR A 393 50.15 5.95 57.15
CA THR A 393 51.63 5.91 57.16
C THR A 393 52.21 7.32 57.16
N PHE A 394 51.71 8.23 56.37
CA PHE A 394 52.13 9.62 56.32
C PHE A 394 51.87 10.34 57.67
N SER A 395 50.69 10.17 58.24
CA SER A 395 50.34 10.74 59.55
C SER A 395 51.23 10.24 60.70
N ARG A 396 51.54 8.94 60.74
CA ARG A 396 52.48 8.38 61.72
C ARG A 396 53.90 8.92 61.56
N LEU A 397 54.36 9.10 60.35
CA LEU A 397 55.68 9.67 60.08
C LEU A 397 55.78 11.17 60.42
N GLN A 398 54.73 11.91 60.20
CA GLN A 398 54.67 13.33 60.66
C GLN A 398 54.80 13.44 62.18
N GLY A 399 54.13 12.52 62.95
CA GLY A 399 54.22 12.48 64.40
C GLY A 399 55.60 12.11 64.95
N LEU A 400 56.35 11.30 64.18
CA LEU A 400 57.72 10.93 64.58
C LEU A 400 58.79 11.98 64.31
N SER A 401 58.55 12.92 63.38
CA SER A 401 59.54 13.92 62.94
C SER A 401 59.58 15.19 63.75
N LEU A 402 58.52 15.57 64.47
CA LEU A 402 58.42 16.88 65.09
C LEU A 402 58.64 16.87 66.62
N PHE A 403 58.39 15.73 67.32
CA PHE A 403 58.38 15.70 68.80
C PHE A 403 59.48 14.84 69.45
N ASN A 404 60.33 14.11 68.73
CA ASN A 404 61.42 13.32 69.31
C ASN A 404 62.78 13.97 69.22
N TYR A 405 62.87 15.25 68.88
CA TYR A 405 64.15 16.00 68.75
C TYR A 405 64.12 17.43 69.34
N LEU A 406 63.21 17.64 70.28
CA LEU A 406 63.24 18.74 71.25
C LEU A 406 63.41 18.12 72.65
#